data_68a0e6e2eb4d1539bf99656aab43e5a7
#
_entry.id   68a0e6e2eb4d1539bf99656aab43e5a7
#
_cell.length_a   1.000
_cell.length_b   1.000
_cell.length_c   1.000
_cell.angle_alpha   90.00
_cell.angle_beta   90.00
_cell.angle_gamma   90.00
#
_symmetry.space_group_name_H-M   'P 1'
#
loop_
_entity.id
_entity.type
_entity.pdbx_description
1 polymer ?
#
loop_
_entity_poly.entity_id
_entity_poly.type
_entity_poly.pdbx_seq_one_letter_code
_entity_poly.pdbx_strand_id
1 'polypeptide(L)'
;MSQPVPEMECFMAEKVLEVNQIKANIEEKEILHGVDLSVGAGEVHVLMGPNGAGKSTLGNVLMGNPRYQITGGQILFKGEDITHESTDKRSKAGMFLSFQEPLEVPGLSLESFLRSAMRQQTGKNLKIWEFHKQLKKAMDILQMDESYAQRSLNVGFSGGEKKKSEILQLMLLNPSLAILDETDSGLDVDAVRLVSKGVEEYQKNQNGALLIITHSTRILDALHVDYT
;
A
#
# COMPACT_ATOMS: atom_id res chain seq x y z
N MET A 1 -33.97 41.33 -11.37
CA MET A 1 -32.66 41.22 -10.72
C MET A 1 -32.50 39.76 -10.33
N SER A 2 -31.82 38.99 -11.19
CA SER A 2 -31.55 37.58 -10.98
C SER A 2 -30.27 37.45 -10.20
N GLN A 3 -30.30 36.85 -9.02
CA GLN A 3 -29.08 36.54 -8.27
C GLN A 3 -28.30 35.42 -9.01
N PRO A 4 -26.95 35.53 -9.10
CA PRO A 4 -26.16 34.46 -9.66
C PRO A 4 -26.17 33.26 -8.72
N VAL A 5 -26.40 32.09 -9.28
CA VAL A 5 -26.26 30.81 -8.61
C VAL A 5 -24.76 30.63 -8.28
N PRO A 6 -24.38 30.29 -7.03
CA PRO A 6 -22.98 30.06 -6.74
C PRO A 6 -22.47 28.87 -7.57
N GLU A 7 -21.41 29.09 -8.34
CA GLU A 7 -20.64 28.03 -8.99
C GLU A 7 -20.23 27.03 -7.91
N MET A 8 -20.68 25.81 -8.06
CA MET A 8 -20.22 24.68 -7.27
C MET A 8 -18.75 24.45 -7.66
N GLU A 9 -17.83 25.02 -6.87
CA GLU A 9 -16.41 24.65 -6.95
C GLU A 9 -16.34 23.13 -6.77
N CYS A 10 -16.07 22.45 -7.88
CA CYS A 10 -15.71 21.04 -7.85
C CYS A 10 -14.39 20.96 -7.08
N PHE A 11 -14.45 20.58 -5.79
CA PHE A 11 -13.28 20.24 -5.00
C PHE A 11 -12.63 19.03 -5.70
N MET A 12 -11.69 19.32 -6.60
CA MET A 12 -10.83 18.27 -7.14
C MET A 12 -10.02 17.73 -5.95
N ALA A 13 -10.23 16.47 -5.60
CA ALA A 13 -9.46 15.82 -4.54
C ALA A 13 -7.97 16.05 -4.82
N GLU A 14 -7.23 16.42 -3.77
CA GLU A 14 -5.78 16.65 -3.87
C GLU A 14 -5.13 15.37 -4.40
N LYS A 15 -4.45 15.46 -5.54
CA LYS A 15 -3.83 14.30 -6.17
C LYS A 15 -2.65 13.82 -5.32
N VAL A 16 -2.71 12.57 -4.89
CA VAL A 16 -1.63 11.93 -4.14
C VAL A 16 -0.61 11.30 -5.08
N LEU A 17 -1.08 10.67 -6.17
CA LEU A 17 -0.23 10.04 -7.18
C LEU A 17 -0.66 10.50 -8.57
N GLU A 18 0.32 10.90 -9.40
CA GLU A 18 0.15 11.10 -10.83
C GLU A 18 1.23 10.34 -11.59
N VAL A 19 0.81 9.56 -12.54
CA VAL A 19 1.66 8.75 -13.40
C VAL A 19 1.38 9.19 -14.84
N ASN A 20 2.38 9.71 -15.52
CA ASN A 20 2.24 10.27 -16.86
C ASN A 20 3.11 9.50 -17.85
N GLN A 21 2.49 8.76 -18.76
CA GLN A 21 3.13 8.02 -19.86
C GLN A 21 4.32 7.16 -19.42
N ILE A 22 4.19 6.47 -18.26
CA ILE A 22 5.28 5.66 -17.72
C ILE A 22 5.57 4.46 -18.60
N LYS A 23 6.84 4.38 -19.03
CA LYS A 23 7.45 3.24 -19.71
C LYS A 23 8.52 2.63 -18.83
N ALA A 24 8.54 1.30 -18.77
CA ALA A 24 9.53 0.60 -17.95
C ALA A 24 9.92 -0.73 -18.56
N ASN A 25 11.21 -1.04 -18.41
CA ASN A 25 11.83 -2.28 -18.86
C ASN A 25 12.24 -3.15 -17.68
N ILE A 26 12.26 -4.45 -17.93
CA ILE A 26 13.01 -5.41 -17.16
C ILE A 26 14.08 -5.99 -18.09
N GLU A 27 15.36 -5.81 -17.74
CA GLU A 27 16.46 -6.07 -18.66
C GLU A 27 16.26 -5.31 -19.99
N GLU A 28 16.22 -6.02 -21.12
CA GLU A 28 15.99 -5.41 -22.46
C GLU A 28 14.51 -5.42 -22.90
N LYS A 29 13.60 -6.00 -22.07
CA LYS A 29 12.19 -6.15 -22.44
C LYS A 29 11.35 -5.02 -21.86
N GLU A 30 10.69 -4.26 -22.71
CA GLU A 30 9.68 -3.29 -22.32
C GLU A 30 8.42 -4.01 -21.79
N ILE A 31 7.96 -3.63 -20.59
CA ILE A 31 6.78 -4.22 -19.93
C ILE A 31 5.67 -3.18 -19.78
N LEU A 32 6.02 -1.91 -19.49
CA LEU A 32 5.06 -0.82 -19.44
C LEU A 32 5.25 0.09 -20.65
N HIS A 33 4.17 0.34 -21.38
CA HIS A 33 4.17 0.96 -22.71
C HIS A 33 3.54 2.37 -22.73
N GLY A 34 3.67 3.15 -21.68
CA GLY A 34 3.05 4.47 -21.54
C GLY A 34 1.77 4.41 -20.74
N VAL A 35 1.91 4.19 -19.42
CA VAL A 35 0.79 4.10 -18.48
C VAL A 35 0.48 5.47 -17.91
N ASP A 36 -0.79 5.83 -17.92
CA ASP A 36 -1.33 7.01 -17.25
C ASP A 36 -2.22 6.56 -16.08
N LEU A 37 -2.05 7.16 -14.91
CA LEU A 37 -2.86 6.90 -13.73
C LEU A 37 -2.86 8.13 -12.82
N SER A 38 -4.00 8.48 -12.25
CA SER A 38 -4.10 9.51 -11.23
C SER A 38 -4.92 9.00 -10.06
N VAL A 39 -4.42 9.19 -8.83
CA VAL A 39 -5.09 8.77 -7.59
C VAL A 39 -5.17 9.95 -6.64
N GLY A 40 -6.38 10.31 -6.24
CA GLY A 40 -6.65 11.36 -5.26
C GLY A 40 -6.53 10.88 -3.80
N ALA A 41 -6.48 11.81 -2.87
CA ALA A 41 -6.47 11.51 -1.45
C ALA A 41 -7.78 10.79 -1.03
N GLY A 42 -7.63 9.66 -0.34
CA GLY A 42 -8.76 8.83 0.11
C GLY A 42 -9.41 7.96 -0.97
N GLU A 43 -9.02 8.09 -2.22
CA GLU A 43 -9.58 7.28 -3.30
C GLU A 43 -9.08 5.83 -3.27
N VAL A 44 -9.96 4.92 -3.68
CA VAL A 44 -9.68 3.49 -3.88
C VAL A 44 -9.75 3.15 -5.36
N HIS A 45 -8.59 2.87 -5.93
CA HIS A 45 -8.46 2.44 -7.31
C HIS A 45 -8.18 0.94 -7.35
N VAL A 46 -8.82 0.24 -8.27
CA VAL A 46 -8.65 -1.20 -8.46
C VAL A 46 -8.10 -1.48 -9.85
N LEU A 47 -6.98 -2.17 -9.94
CA LEU A 47 -6.42 -2.67 -11.18
C LEU A 47 -6.76 -4.14 -11.37
N MET A 48 -7.58 -4.42 -12.35
CA MET A 48 -7.94 -5.77 -12.78
C MET A 48 -7.43 -6.04 -14.20
N GLY A 49 -7.29 -7.30 -14.55
CA GLY A 49 -6.88 -7.69 -15.89
C GLY A 49 -6.13 -9.03 -15.91
N PRO A 50 -5.83 -9.58 -17.09
CA PRO A 50 -5.19 -10.90 -17.21
C PRO A 50 -3.78 -10.93 -16.60
N ASN A 51 -3.31 -12.16 -16.30
CA ASN A 51 -1.94 -12.36 -15.87
C ASN A 51 -0.97 -11.92 -16.98
N GLY A 52 0.13 -11.30 -16.57
CA GLY A 52 1.13 -10.77 -17.53
C GLY A 52 0.79 -9.38 -18.11
N ALA A 53 -0.33 -8.76 -17.75
CA ALA A 53 -0.68 -7.41 -18.22
C ALA A 53 0.18 -6.27 -17.61
N GLY A 54 1.11 -6.58 -16.70
CA GLY A 54 2.00 -5.58 -16.11
C GLY A 54 1.51 -4.95 -14.81
N LYS A 55 0.42 -5.42 -14.21
CA LYS A 55 -0.16 -4.84 -12.96
C LYS A 55 0.84 -4.81 -11.80
N SER A 56 1.40 -5.96 -11.43
CA SER A 56 2.42 -6.05 -10.35
C SER A 56 3.71 -5.33 -10.75
N THR A 57 4.03 -5.28 -12.04
CA THR A 57 5.14 -4.48 -12.56
C THR A 57 4.92 -3.00 -12.29
N LEU A 58 3.71 -2.48 -12.53
CA LEU A 58 3.36 -1.10 -12.24
C LEU A 58 3.56 -0.81 -10.74
N GLY A 59 3.03 -1.63 -9.84
CA GLY A 59 3.24 -1.46 -8.38
C GLY A 59 4.72 -1.41 -7.99
N ASN A 60 5.53 -2.30 -8.55
CA ASN A 60 6.98 -2.33 -8.31
C ASN A 60 7.70 -1.09 -8.88
N VAL A 61 7.33 -0.63 -10.09
CA VAL A 61 7.88 0.57 -10.72
C VAL A 61 7.50 1.81 -9.89
N LEU A 62 6.26 1.91 -9.44
CA LEU A 62 5.79 2.99 -8.57
C LEU A 62 6.55 3.01 -7.25
N MET A 63 6.96 1.85 -6.72
CA MET A 63 7.75 1.77 -5.48
C MET A 63 9.26 1.95 -5.72
N GLY A 64 9.71 2.08 -6.98
CA GLY A 64 11.12 2.28 -7.31
C GLY A 64 11.99 1.04 -7.11
N ASN A 65 11.43 -0.14 -7.39
CA ASN A 65 12.18 -1.39 -7.33
C ASN A 65 13.30 -1.38 -8.38
N PRO A 66 14.59 -1.51 -7.98
CA PRO A 66 15.75 -1.34 -8.88
C PRO A 66 15.83 -2.39 -9.99
N ARG A 67 15.04 -3.45 -9.93
CA ARG A 67 14.94 -4.45 -11.00
C ARG A 67 14.31 -3.89 -12.28
N TYR A 68 13.54 -2.81 -12.16
CA TYR A 68 12.83 -2.18 -13.28
C TYR A 68 13.48 -0.84 -13.62
N GLN A 69 13.73 -0.62 -14.89
CA GLN A 69 14.30 0.62 -15.41
C GLN A 69 13.19 1.46 -16.05
N ILE A 70 12.95 2.65 -15.53
CA ILE A 70 12.04 3.62 -16.17
C ILE A 70 12.76 4.21 -17.37
N THR A 71 12.16 4.06 -18.55
CA THR A 71 12.70 4.51 -19.84
C THR A 71 11.99 5.75 -20.39
N GLY A 72 10.87 6.14 -19.79
CA GLY A 72 10.13 7.35 -20.17
C GLY A 72 8.95 7.62 -19.24
N GLY A 73 8.43 8.82 -19.33
CA GLY A 73 7.32 9.28 -18.51
C GLY A 73 7.76 9.89 -17.17
N GLN A 74 6.78 10.16 -16.30
CA GLN A 74 7.00 10.84 -15.03
C GLN A 74 6.08 10.30 -13.95
N ILE A 75 6.56 10.21 -12.70
CA ILE A 75 5.79 9.87 -11.51
C ILE A 75 5.86 11.04 -10.54
N LEU A 76 4.70 11.64 -10.24
CA LEU A 76 4.57 12.65 -9.21
C LEU A 76 3.87 12.05 -7.99
N PHE A 77 4.43 12.27 -6.81
CA PHE A 77 3.82 11.90 -5.54
C PHE A 77 3.67 13.15 -4.67
N LYS A 78 2.43 13.51 -4.32
CA LYS A 78 2.10 14.78 -3.63
C LYS A 78 2.70 16.00 -4.32
N GLY A 79 2.71 15.99 -5.66
CA GLY A 79 3.25 17.08 -6.48
C GLY A 79 4.77 17.07 -6.66
N GLU A 80 5.51 16.20 -5.98
CA GLU A 80 6.96 16.06 -6.12
C GLU A 80 7.32 14.97 -7.13
N ASP A 81 8.30 15.25 -8.00
CA ASP A 81 8.80 14.26 -8.96
C ASP A 81 9.65 13.20 -8.25
N ILE A 82 9.15 11.98 -8.23
CA ILE A 82 9.82 10.82 -7.64
C ILE A 82 10.31 9.80 -8.67
N THR A 83 10.29 10.15 -9.96
CA THR A 83 10.54 9.20 -11.07
C THR A 83 11.84 8.42 -10.88
N HIS A 84 12.88 9.06 -10.39
CA HIS A 84 14.19 8.45 -10.17
C HIS A 84 14.59 8.29 -8.69
N GLU A 85 13.64 8.52 -7.77
CA GLU A 85 13.90 8.36 -6.36
C GLU A 85 13.94 6.88 -5.94
N SER A 86 14.81 6.57 -4.99
CA SER A 86 15.00 5.23 -4.46
C SER A 86 13.79 4.75 -3.63
N THR A 87 13.63 3.43 -3.51
CA THR A 87 12.56 2.79 -2.74
C THR A 87 12.46 3.29 -1.30
N ASP A 88 13.60 3.49 -0.62
CA ASP A 88 13.63 3.98 0.76
C ASP A 88 13.12 5.42 0.89
N LYS A 89 13.41 6.28 -0.09
CA LYS A 89 12.89 7.65 -0.12
C LYS A 89 11.38 7.68 -0.37
N ARG A 90 10.90 6.88 -1.33
CA ARG A 90 9.46 6.74 -1.62
C ARG A 90 8.70 6.21 -0.41
N SER A 91 9.25 5.21 0.28
CA SER A 91 8.67 4.69 1.52
C SER A 91 8.61 5.74 2.63
N LYS A 92 9.69 6.51 2.83
CA LYS A 92 9.73 7.63 3.80
C LYS A 92 8.77 8.76 3.44
N ALA A 93 8.52 9.00 2.15
CA ALA A 93 7.53 9.98 1.69
C ALA A 93 6.08 9.54 1.98
N GLY A 94 5.86 8.27 2.32
CA GLY A 94 4.56 7.73 2.71
C GLY A 94 3.94 6.81 1.68
N MET A 95 4.73 6.15 0.83
CA MET A 95 4.28 5.07 -0.04
C MET A 95 4.51 3.70 0.62
N PHE A 96 3.59 2.78 0.37
CA PHE A 96 3.65 1.39 0.86
C PHE A 96 3.30 0.43 -0.28
N LEU A 97 4.00 -0.70 -0.34
CA LEU A 97 3.69 -1.81 -1.26
C LEU A 97 3.59 -3.10 -0.45
N SER A 98 2.45 -3.79 -0.53
CA SER A 98 2.37 -5.18 -0.07
C SER A 98 3.00 -6.10 -1.12
N PHE A 99 3.74 -7.09 -0.66
CA PHE A 99 4.38 -8.04 -1.57
C PHE A 99 3.47 -9.23 -1.85
N GLN A 100 3.50 -9.74 -3.07
CA GLN A 100 2.81 -10.98 -3.41
C GLN A 100 3.30 -12.12 -2.50
N GLU A 101 4.62 -12.20 -2.28
CA GLU A 101 5.26 -13.12 -1.34
C GLU A 101 6.10 -12.35 -0.31
N PRO A 102 5.57 -12.15 0.91
CA PRO A 102 6.30 -11.45 1.97
C PRO A 102 7.58 -12.19 2.38
N LEU A 103 8.70 -11.46 2.39
CA LEU A 103 10.01 -12.02 2.73
C LEU A 103 10.10 -12.41 4.20
N GLU A 104 10.83 -13.49 4.46
CA GLU A 104 11.22 -13.92 5.80
C GLU A 104 12.53 -13.26 6.21
N VAL A 105 12.58 -12.68 7.43
CA VAL A 105 13.78 -12.03 7.96
C VAL A 105 14.15 -12.67 9.31
N PRO A 106 15.00 -13.72 9.29
CA PRO A 106 15.43 -14.37 10.51
C PRO A 106 16.19 -13.41 11.45
N GLY A 107 15.92 -13.51 12.74
CA GLY A 107 16.61 -12.71 13.77
C GLY A 107 16.05 -11.29 13.97
N LEU A 108 15.16 -10.79 13.12
CA LEU A 108 14.49 -9.52 13.31
C LEU A 108 13.02 -9.75 13.75
N SER A 109 12.67 -9.43 14.99
CA SER A 109 11.28 -9.60 15.44
C SER A 109 10.33 -8.63 14.72
N LEU A 110 9.08 -9.06 14.51
CA LEU A 110 8.03 -8.25 13.90
C LEU A 110 7.87 -6.90 14.63
N GLU A 111 7.88 -6.92 15.96
CA GLU A 111 7.83 -5.72 16.79
C GLU A 111 9.00 -4.77 16.54
N SER A 112 10.24 -5.30 16.53
CA SER A 112 11.45 -4.50 16.31
C SER A 112 11.47 -3.88 14.92
N PHE A 113 11.03 -4.64 13.91
CA PHE A 113 10.87 -4.15 12.55
C PHE A 113 9.87 -2.98 12.49
N LEU A 114 8.65 -3.18 13.00
CA LEU A 114 7.59 -2.18 12.98
C LEU A 114 8.00 -0.89 13.68
N ARG A 115 8.58 -1.00 14.88
CA ARG A 115 9.04 0.15 15.64
C ARG A 115 10.14 0.93 14.90
N SER A 116 11.06 0.21 14.25
CA SER A 116 12.12 0.83 13.45
C SER A 116 11.57 1.52 12.22
N ALA A 117 10.63 0.90 11.51
CA ALA A 117 9.99 1.46 10.33
C ALA A 117 9.18 2.72 10.67
N MET A 118 8.35 2.69 11.73
CA MET A 118 7.60 3.85 12.21
C MET A 118 8.51 5.01 12.62
N ARG A 119 9.64 4.72 13.27
CA ARG A 119 10.64 5.73 13.62
C ARG A 119 11.26 6.38 12.38
N GLN A 120 11.61 5.59 11.37
CA GLN A 120 12.18 6.10 10.12
C GLN A 120 11.20 6.98 9.35
N GLN A 121 9.93 6.58 9.32
CA GLN A 121 8.89 7.32 8.61
C GLN A 121 8.53 8.64 9.31
N THR A 122 8.39 8.62 10.65
CA THR A 122 7.95 9.80 11.41
C THR A 122 9.09 10.72 11.86
N GLY A 123 10.34 10.24 11.82
CA GLY A 123 11.50 10.93 12.40
C GLY A 123 11.45 11.06 13.93
N LYS A 124 10.42 10.50 14.60
CA LYS A 124 10.19 10.65 16.04
C LYS A 124 10.48 9.35 16.80
N ASN A 125 11.00 9.48 18.01
CA ASN A 125 11.09 8.37 18.93
C ASN A 125 9.70 8.13 19.55
N LEU A 126 9.07 7.05 19.14
CA LEU A 126 7.79 6.62 19.75
C LEU A 126 8.04 6.15 21.19
N LYS A 127 7.20 6.57 22.11
CA LYS A 127 7.19 6.03 23.46
C LYS A 127 6.78 4.56 23.40
N ILE A 128 7.53 3.70 24.09
CA ILE A 128 7.35 2.24 24.02
C ILE A 128 5.91 1.83 24.35
N TRP A 129 5.31 2.42 25.36
CA TRP A 129 3.95 2.09 25.77
C TRP A 129 2.89 2.51 24.74
N GLU A 130 3.09 3.65 24.05
CA GLU A 130 2.20 4.10 22.96
C GLU A 130 2.27 3.14 21.77
N PHE A 131 3.48 2.74 21.40
CA PHE A 131 3.70 1.76 20.34
C PHE A 131 3.02 0.42 20.67
N HIS A 132 3.24 -0.13 21.87
CA HIS A 132 2.62 -1.40 22.29
C HIS A 132 1.10 -1.32 22.30
N LYS A 133 0.52 -0.19 22.70
CA LYS A 133 -0.92 0.03 22.66
C LYS A 133 -1.47 0.01 21.23
N GLN A 134 -0.77 0.65 20.29
CA GLN A 134 -1.15 0.65 18.87
C GLN A 134 -0.99 -0.75 18.27
N LEU A 135 0.14 -1.40 18.52
CA LEU A 135 0.43 -2.76 18.05
C LEU A 135 -0.65 -3.74 18.51
N LYS A 136 -0.96 -3.75 19.82
CA LYS A 136 -1.99 -4.61 20.37
C LYS A 136 -3.36 -4.36 19.73
N LYS A 137 -3.79 -3.09 19.62
CA LYS A 137 -5.06 -2.75 18.97
C LYS A 137 -5.12 -3.30 17.53
N ALA A 138 -4.05 -3.14 16.76
CA ALA A 138 -4.01 -3.62 15.36
C ALA A 138 -3.98 -5.16 15.29
N MET A 139 -3.25 -5.83 16.18
CA MET A 139 -3.24 -7.29 16.27
C MET A 139 -4.62 -7.86 16.66
N ASP A 140 -5.32 -7.22 17.60
CA ASP A 140 -6.69 -7.60 18.02
C ASP A 140 -7.67 -7.53 16.84
N ILE A 141 -7.59 -6.47 15.99
CA ILE A 141 -8.43 -6.30 14.79
C ILE A 141 -8.21 -7.46 13.80
N LEU A 142 -6.94 -7.85 13.61
CA LEU A 142 -6.55 -8.92 12.70
C LEU A 142 -6.66 -10.32 13.32
N GLN A 143 -7.11 -10.43 14.58
CA GLN A 143 -7.13 -11.66 15.36
C GLN A 143 -5.78 -12.40 15.27
N MET A 144 -4.72 -11.67 15.52
CA MET A 144 -3.35 -12.15 15.50
C MET A 144 -2.85 -12.29 16.93
N ASP A 145 -2.34 -13.47 17.30
CA ASP A 145 -1.84 -13.74 18.64
C ASP A 145 -0.65 -12.83 18.99
N GLU A 146 -0.63 -12.26 20.20
CA GLU A 146 0.42 -11.32 20.63
C GLU A 146 1.84 -11.93 20.58
N SER A 147 1.98 -13.25 20.67
CA SER A 147 3.28 -13.92 20.56
C SER A 147 3.98 -13.69 19.21
N TYR A 148 3.21 -13.42 18.13
CA TYR A 148 3.78 -13.11 16.82
C TYR A 148 4.65 -11.86 16.82
N ALA A 149 4.38 -10.90 17.72
CA ALA A 149 5.20 -9.68 17.85
C ALA A 149 6.67 -9.99 18.14
N GLN A 150 6.94 -11.05 18.89
CA GLN A 150 8.29 -11.46 19.31
C GLN A 150 8.96 -12.45 18.34
N ARG A 151 8.19 -13.00 17.37
CA ARG A 151 8.74 -13.93 16.37
C ARG A 151 9.46 -13.16 15.28
N SER A 152 10.45 -13.81 14.66
CA SER A 152 11.14 -13.28 13.49
C SER A 152 10.15 -13.00 12.35
N LEU A 153 10.29 -11.85 11.70
CA LEU A 153 9.38 -11.35 10.68
C LEU A 153 9.12 -12.42 9.60
N ASN A 154 7.87 -12.85 9.52
CA ASN A 154 7.34 -13.83 8.58
C ASN A 154 7.95 -15.25 8.64
N VAL A 155 8.93 -15.52 9.51
CA VAL A 155 9.59 -16.83 9.60
C VAL A 155 8.65 -17.86 10.19
N GLY A 156 8.35 -18.88 9.38
CA GLY A 156 7.43 -19.96 9.77
C GLY A 156 5.97 -19.50 9.95
N PHE A 157 5.59 -18.36 9.38
CA PHE A 157 4.20 -17.94 9.29
C PHE A 157 3.53 -18.67 8.14
N SER A 158 2.27 -19.06 8.32
CA SER A 158 1.40 -19.51 7.23
C SER A 158 1.14 -18.39 6.23
N GLY A 159 0.64 -18.69 5.05
CA GLY A 159 0.29 -17.67 4.04
C GLY A 159 -0.66 -16.61 4.60
N GLY A 160 -1.70 -17.02 5.33
CA GLY A 160 -2.65 -16.10 5.97
C GLY A 160 -2.00 -15.23 7.05
N GLU A 161 -1.11 -15.78 7.85
CA GLU A 161 -0.38 -15.03 8.89
C GLU A 161 0.60 -14.02 8.28
N LYS A 162 1.27 -14.37 7.17
CA LYS A 162 2.13 -13.45 6.41
C LYS A 162 1.32 -12.26 5.88
N LYS A 163 0.14 -12.50 5.32
CA LYS A 163 -0.75 -11.44 4.83
C LYS A 163 -1.30 -10.57 5.97
N LYS A 164 -1.71 -11.18 7.09
CA LYS A 164 -2.07 -10.40 8.29
C LYS A 164 -0.91 -9.54 8.79
N SER A 165 0.33 -10.07 8.76
CA SER A 165 1.54 -9.31 9.11
C SER A 165 1.76 -8.10 8.20
N GLU A 166 1.49 -8.21 6.89
CA GLU A 166 1.55 -7.06 5.96
C GLU A 166 0.46 -6.02 6.24
N ILE A 167 -0.77 -6.46 6.52
CA ILE A 167 -1.84 -5.53 6.88
C ILE A 167 -1.60 -4.87 8.25
N LEU A 168 -1.00 -5.59 9.19
CA LEU A 168 -0.53 -5.01 10.44
C LEU A 168 0.48 -3.87 10.20
N GLN A 169 1.43 -4.08 9.26
CA GLN A 169 2.38 -3.06 8.82
C GLN A 169 1.64 -1.86 8.21
N LEU A 170 0.70 -2.09 7.30
CA LEU A 170 -0.12 -1.05 6.68
C LEU A 170 -0.83 -0.18 7.72
N MET A 171 -1.50 -0.82 8.70
CA MET A 171 -2.26 -0.12 9.75
C MET A 171 -1.37 0.73 10.65
N LEU A 172 -0.16 0.26 10.98
CA LEU A 172 0.75 0.95 11.89
C LEU A 172 1.59 2.02 11.20
N LEU A 173 2.05 1.76 9.98
CA LEU A 173 2.83 2.72 9.18
C LEU A 173 1.95 3.82 8.62
N ASN A 174 0.68 3.52 8.36
CA ASN A 174 -0.34 4.46 7.93
C ASN A 174 0.14 5.36 6.76
N PRO A 175 0.51 4.78 5.62
CA PRO A 175 1.05 5.51 4.48
C PRO A 175 -0.01 6.40 3.82
N SER A 176 0.43 7.40 3.04
CA SER A 176 -0.49 8.23 2.24
C SER A 176 -0.99 7.53 0.99
N LEU A 177 -0.22 6.56 0.48
CA LEU A 177 -0.59 5.68 -0.62
C LEU A 177 -0.19 4.25 -0.29
N ALA A 178 -1.15 3.34 -0.30
CA ALA A 178 -0.89 1.91 -0.20
C ALA A 178 -1.19 1.22 -1.53
N ILE A 179 -0.21 0.45 -2.01
CA ILE A 179 -0.35 -0.43 -3.18
C ILE A 179 -0.47 -1.85 -2.65
N LEU A 180 -1.61 -2.49 -2.85
CA LEU A 180 -1.91 -3.84 -2.38
C LEU A 180 -1.91 -4.80 -3.57
N ASP A 181 -0.87 -5.64 -3.67
CA ASP A 181 -0.70 -6.58 -4.80
C ASP A 181 -1.10 -8.00 -4.38
N GLU A 182 -2.25 -8.46 -4.91
CA GLU A 182 -2.84 -9.79 -4.67
C GLU A 182 -2.88 -10.20 -3.18
N THR A 183 -3.25 -9.26 -2.32
CA THR A 183 -3.23 -9.45 -0.86
C THR A 183 -4.23 -10.51 -0.38
N ASP A 184 -5.25 -10.82 -1.18
CA ASP A 184 -6.26 -11.84 -0.92
C ASP A 184 -5.98 -13.19 -1.61
N SER A 185 -4.91 -13.29 -2.38
CA SER A 185 -4.56 -14.52 -3.12
C SER A 185 -4.16 -15.65 -2.17
N GLY A 186 -4.73 -16.84 -2.41
CA GLY A 186 -4.40 -18.04 -1.63
C GLY A 186 -4.93 -18.07 -0.19
N LEU A 187 -5.77 -17.10 0.20
CA LEU A 187 -6.37 -17.03 1.52
C LEU A 187 -7.71 -17.77 1.57
N ASP A 188 -8.01 -18.35 2.73
CA ASP A 188 -9.36 -18.81 3.05
C ASP A 188 -10.30 -17.62 3.33
N VAL A 189 -11.61 -17.91 3.43
CA VAL A 189 -12.66 -16.88 3.58
C VAL A 189 -12.46 -16.05 4.87
N ASP A 190 -12.05 -16.69 5.96
CA ASP A 190 -11.88 -16.02 7.24
C ASP A 190 -10.66 -15.09 7.21
N ALA A 191 -9.55 -15.55 6.62
CA ALA A 191 -8.36 -14.72 6.46
C ALA A 191 -8.62 -13.51 5.53
N VAL A 192 -9.33 -13.69 4.41
CA VAL A 192 -9.75 -12.57 3.54
C VAL A 192 -10.57 -11.56 4.32
N ARG A 193 -11.55 -12.01 5.11
CA ARG A 193 -12.38 -11.13 5.93
C ARG A 193 -11.56 -10.28 6.92
N LEU A 194 -10.56 -10.87 7.56
CA LEU A 194 -9.71 -10.16 8.53
C LEU A 194 -8.77 -9.17 7.82
N VAL A 195 -8.20 -9.56 6.69
CA VAL A 195 -7.40 -8.68 5.83
C VAL A 195 -8.23 -7.49 5.36
N SER A 196 -9.42 -7.72 4.82
CA SER A 196 -10.36 -6.66 4.38
C SER A 196 -10.71 -5.71 5.52
N LYS A 197 -10.96 -6.24 6.72
CA LYS A 197 -11.24 -5.42 7.92
C LYS A 197 -10.05 -4.52 8.29
N GLY A 198 -8.83 -5.03 8.19
CA GLY A 198 -7.62 -4.23 8.43
C GLY A 198 -7.43 -3.11 7.40
N VAL A 199 -7.73 -3.38 6.12
CA VAL A 199 -7.69 -2.37 5.05
C VAL A 199 -8.80 -1.32 5.26
N GLU A 200 -10.00 -1.73 5.62
CA GLU A 200 -11.11 -0.83 5.97
C GLU A 200 -10.75 0.09 7.16
N GLU A 201 -10.12 -0.45 8.20
CA GLU A 201 -9.67 0.33 9.36
C GLU A 201 -8.58 1.33 8.98
N TYR A 202 -7.64 0.95 8.09
CA TYR A 202 -6.66 1.88 7.53
C TYR A 202 -7.36 3.02 6.77
N GLN A 203 -8.33 2.72 5.92
CA GLN A 203 -9.06 3.72 5.15
C GLN A 203 -9.85 4.70 6.04
N LYS A 204 -10.47 4.22 7.14
CA LYS A 204 -11.22 5.05 8.09
C LYS A 204 -10.36 6.03 8.87
N ASN A 205 -9.13 5.67 9.16
CA ASN A 205 -8.27 6.45 10.06
C ASN A 205 -7.60 7.64 9.37
N GLN A 206 -7.51 7.63 8.03
CA GLN A 206 -6.92 8.74 7.26
C GLN A 206 -7.44 8.74 5.81
N ASN A 207 -7.30 9.87 5.13
CA ASN A 207 -7.53 10.00 3.69
C ASN A 207 -6.42 9.29 2.87
N GLY A 208 -5.98 8.11 3.31
CA GLY A 208 -4.98 7.33 2.61
C GLY A 208 -5.54 6.75 1.32
N ALA A 209 -4.83 6.96 0.22
CA ALA A 209 -5.19 6.42 -1.08
C ALA A 209 -4.83 4.93 -1.16
N LEU A 210 -5.66 4.16 -1.88
CA LEU A 210 -5.45 2.73 -2.13
C LEU A 210 -5.36 2.46 -3.62
N LEU A 211 -4.35 1.71 -4.02
CA LEU A 211 -4.24 1.09 -5.34
C LEU A 211 -4.21 -0.42 -5.14
N ILE A 212 -5.30 -1.09 -5.45
CA ILE A 212 -5.48 -2.52 -5.22
C ILE A 212 -5.32 -3.26 -6.54
N ILE A 213 -4.38 -4.19 -6.60
CA ILE A 213 -4.19 -5.12 -7.71
C ILE A 213 -4.75 -6.46 -7.27
N THR A 214 -5.83 -6.91 -7.90
CA THR A 214 -6.46 -8.19 -7.56
C THR A 214 -7.15 -8.83 -8.76
N HIS A 215 -7.33 -10.14 -8.67
CA HIS A 215 -8.18 -10.94 -9.57
C HIS A 215 -9.51 -11.35 -8.90
N SER A 216 -9.67 -10.99 -7.62
CA SER A 216 -10.81 -11.39 -6.80
C SER A 216 -11.59 -10.17 -6.33
N THR A 217 -12.90 -10.30 -6.26
CA THR A 217 -13.77 -9.24 -5.72
C THR A 217 -13.90 -9.31 -4.19
N ARG A 218 -13.42 -10.39 -3.55
CA ARG A 218 -13.65 -10.65 -2.12
C ARG A 218 -13.11 -9.56 -1.19
N ILE A 219 -11.91 -9.03 -1.48
CA ILE A 219 -11.33 -7.94 -0.69
C ILE A 219 -12.10 -6.63 -0.89
N LEU A 220 -12.76 -6.49 -2.04
CA LEU A 220 -13.48 -5.27 -2.43
C LEU A 220 -14.85 -5.17 -1.77
N ASP A 221 -15.45 -6.29 -1.32
CA ASP A 221 -16.79 -6.32 -0.73
C ASP A 221 -16.92 -5.42 0.52
N ALA A 222 -15.81 -5.14 1.20
CA ALA A 222 -15.75 -4.30 2.39
C ALA A 222 -15.31 -2.85 2.11
N LEU A 223 -14.99 -2.51 0.85
CA LEU A 223 -14.41 -1.23 0.48
C LEU A 223 -15.33 -0.46 -0.47
N HIS A 224 -15.33 0.86 -0.33
CA HIS A 224 -15.90 1.73 -1.36
C HIS A 224 -14.84 1.92 -2.45
N VAL A 225 -15.13 1.43 -3.66
CA VAL A 225 -14.23 1.54 -4.81
C VAL A 225 -14.66 2.72 -5.65
N ASP A 226 -13.75 3.65 -5.91
CA ASP A 226 -14.00 4.85 -6.71
C ASP A 226 -13.76 4.57 -8.20
N TYR A 227 -12.71 3.80 -8.54
CA TYR A 227 -12.32 3.51 -9.93
C TYR A 227 -11.88 2.05 -10.11
N THR A 228 -12.20 1.49 -11.28
CA THR A 228 -11.78 0.14 -11.68
C THR A 228 -11.26 0.16 -13.12
#